data_45601962f57f67fbedafdb189c5ee2bf
#
_entry.id   45601962f57f67fbedafdb189c5ee2bf
#
_cell.length_a   1.000
_cell.length_b   1.000
_cell.length_c   1.000
_cell.angle_alpha   90.00
_cell.angle_beta   90.00
_cell.angle_gamma   90.00
#
_symmetry.space_group_name_H-M   'P 1'
#
loop_
_entity.id
_entity.type
_entity.pdbx_description
1 polymer ?
#
loop_
_entity_poly.entity_id
_entity_poly.type
_entity_poly.pdbx_seq_one_letter_code
_entity_poly.pdbx_strand_id
1 'polypeptide(L)'
;MPAPRRAVALLAACQALLLTNGVTLVAINALAGYALAPDKRLATLPVVGYVLGSAVSTLPASHFMRLHGRRAGFLLGAFSGMLGGAIGALAIWLQSFWLLCAATFCSGIYQAFGQYLRFAAAEVAPPDWKSRAISLTLAGGIVGGFLGPASARLTRDLAAPQYLASYASLIGFALVAMAIAASLRFPPQSQSEQHGGGRPLREIARQPVFVVAALAAAVGYGVMNLLMNATPLAMDFCGLGFGDTAFVLQWHVIGMFAPSFFTGHLIARFGVVNILLAGAALFAACIVIALQGITLMHFWWALFLLGVGWNFLYIGGTTLLTEAYAPEEKAKTQGLNDFLMFFAMAGSSFGSGALVTSAGWSVLNQIAIPFVAVSAFASAAFWLKRRRGS
;
A
#
# COMPACT_ATOMS: atom_id res chain seq x y z
N MET A 1 -5.70 5.78 29.45
CA MET A 1 -5.40 5.52 28.03
C MET A 1 -6.41 6.30 27.18
N PRO A 2 -6.05 6.88 26.05
CA PRO A 2 -7.05 7.44 25.14
C PRO A 2 -8.00 6.33 24.72
N ALA A 3 -9.30 6.66 24.58
CA ALA A 3 -10.29 5.68 24.12
C ALA A 3 -9.82 5.06 22.81
N PRO A 4 -9.96 3.75 22.56
CA PRO A 4 -9.49 3.06 21.34
C PRO A 4 -9.89 3.78 20.06
N ARG A 5 -11.07 4.35 20.01
CA ARG A 5 -11.58 5.13 18.86
C ARG A 5 -10.73 6.35 18.54
N ARG A 6 -10.24 7.09 19.58
CA ARG A 6 -9.37 8.25 19.37
C ARG A 6 -8.02 7.84 18.80
N ALA A 7 -7.43 6.75 19.30
CA ALA A 7 -6.16 6.24 18.79
C ALA A 7 -6.29 5.81 17.32
N VAL A 8 -7.37 5.11 16.95
CA VAL A 8 -7.64 4.71 15.58
C VAL A 8 -7.87 5.92 14.66
N ALA A 9 -8.58 6.96 15.12
CA ALA A 9 -8.76 8.19 14.33
C ALA A 9 -7.43 8.90 14.07
N LEU A 10 -6.52 8.96 15.05
CA LEU A 10 -5.17 9.52 14.87
C LEU A 10 -4.33 8.66 13.91
N LEU A 11 -4.44 7.33 13.98
CA LEU A 11 -3.78 6.43 13.03
C LEU A 11 -4.34 6.59 11.61
N ALA A 12 -5.65 6.78 11.46
CA ALA A 12 -6.28 7.10 10.18
C ALA A 12 -5.80 8.44 9.60
N ALA A 13 -5.61 9.46 10.45
CA ALA A 13 -5.02 10.74 10.04
C ALA A 13 -3.54 10.57 9.61
N CYS A 14 -2.75 9.77 10.32
CA CYS A 14 -1.39 9.42 9.88
C CYS A 14 -1.41 8.69 8.53
N GLN A 15 -2.35 7.77 8.32
CA GLN A 15 -2.53 7.06 7.06
C GLN A 15 -2.91 8.00 5.92
N ALA A 16 -3.80 8.97 6.18
CA ALA A 16 -4.17 10.02 5.22
C ALA A 16 -2.94 10.82 4.77
N LEU A 17 -2.12 11.28 5.72
CA LEU A 17 -0.92 12.06 5.44
C LEU A 17 0.18 11.25 4.75
N LEU A 18 0.38 9.99 5.16
CA LEU A 18 1.29 9.07 4.50
C LEU A 18 0.92 8.89 3.03
N LEU A 19 -0.37 8.64 2.77
CA LEU A 19 -0.84 8.43 1.40
C LEU A 19 -0.84 9.73 0.59
N THR A 20 -1.18 10.88 1.19
CA THR A 20 -1.02 12.19 0.55
C THR A 20 0.42 12.42 0.11
N ASN A 21 1.39 12.15 1.00
CA ASN A 21 2.82 12.26 0.71
C ASN A 21 3.22 11.33 -0.45
N GLY A 22 2.86 10.05 -0.36
CA GLY A 22 3.21 9.03 -1.37
C GLY A 22 2.59 9.32 -2.73
N VAL A 23 1.30 9.67 -2.80
CA VAL A 23 0.60 9.95 -4.06
C VAL A 23 1.08 11.26 -4.70
N THR A 24 1.34 12.31 -3.90
CA THR A 24 2.00 13.53 -4.39
C THR A 24 3.34 13.18 -5.04
N LEU A 25 4.17 12.41 -4.32
CA LEU A 25 5.49 11.99 -4.80
C LEU A 25 5.39 11.19 -6.11
N VAL A 26 4.51 10.19 -6.18
CA VAL A 26 4.31 9.38 -7.39
C VAL A 26 3.89 10.25 -8.58
N ALA A 27 3.03 11.23 -8.36
CA ALA A 27 2.55 12.13 -9.41
C ALA A 27 3.65 12.99 -10.04
N ILE A 28 4.66 13.40 -9.25
CA ILE A 28 5.73 14.30 -9.72
C ILE A 28 7.03 13.58 -10.08
N ASN A 29 7.31 12.39 -9.50
CA ASN A 29 8.61 11.72 -9.60
C ASN A 29 9.02 11.38 -11.03
N ALA A 30 8.10 10.85 -11.84
CA ALA A 30 8.42 10.47 -13.22
C ALA A 30 8.75 11.71 -14.06
N LEU A 31 8.03 12.82 -13.84
CA LEU A 31 8.22 14.07 -14.58
C LEU A 31 9.50 14.80 -14.14
N ALA A 32 9.73 14.90 -12.82
CA ALA A 32 10.97 15.47 -12.28
C ALA A 32 12.19 14.62 -12.67
N GLY A 33 12.04 13.29 -12.60
CA GLY A 33 13.07 12.36 -13.06
C GLY A 33 13.39 12.55 -14.53
N TYR A 34 12.38 12.69 -15.40
CA TYR A 34 12.58 12.96 -16.83
C TYR A 34 13.27 14.32 -17.08
N ALA A 35 12.88 15.35 -16.33
CA ALA A 35 13.51 16.68 -16.44
C ALA A 35 15.00 16.66 -16.10
N LEU A 36 15.36 15.95 -15.02
CA LEU A 36 16.73 15.95 -14.47
C LEU A 36 17.63 14.81 -14.98
N ALA A 37 17.08 13.75 -15.57
CA ALA A 37 17.86 12.59 -15.98
C ALA A 37 18.89 12.95 -17.07
N PRO A 38 20.17 12.60 -16.87
CA PRO A 38 21.20 12.78 -17.90
C PRO A 38 20.93 11.91 -19.14
N ASP A 39 20.41 10.69 -18.93
CA ASP A 39 19.84 9.82 -19.96
C ASP A 39 18.35 9.61 -19.66
N LYS A 40 17.49 9.91 -20.63
CA LYS A 40 16.02 9.80 -20.50
C LYS A 40 15.54 8.37 -20.21
N ARG A 41 16.36 7.36 -20.51
CA ARG A 41 16.09 5.95 -20.14
C ARG A 41 16.07 5.74 -18.63
N LEU A 42 16.74 6.60 -17.85
CA LEU A 42 16.82 6.56 -16.40
C LEU A 42 15.69 7.36 -15.72
N ALA A 43 14.80 8.02 -16.46
CA ALA A 43 13.79 8.93 -15.95
C ALA A 43 12.92 8.35 -14.81
N THR A 44 12.68 7.03 -14.82
CA THR A 44 11.88 6.32 -13.82
C THR A 44 12.68 5.81 -12.62
N LEU A 45 14.00 5.99 -12.61
CA LEU A 45 14.85 5.51 -11.51
C LEU A 45 14.48 6.11 -10.14
N PRO A 46 14.05 7.38 -10.01
CA PRO A 46 13.53 7.89 -8.74
C PRO A 46 12.31 7.09 -8.22
N VAL A 47 11.42 6.62 -9.11
CA VAL A 47 10.28 5.76 -8.73
C VAL A 47 10.78 4.41 -8.21
N VAL A 48 11.77 3.83 -8.87
CA VAL A 48 12.44 2.59 -8.42
C VAL A 48 13.09 2.81 -7.05
N GLY A 49 13.73 3.95 -6.83
CA GLY A 49 14.31 4.33 -5.54
C GLY A 49 13.29 4.30 -4.40
N TYR A 50 12.08 4.83 -4.63
CA TYR A 50 10.98 4.79 -3.66
C TYR A 50 10.56 3.35 -3.32
N VAL A 51 10.38 2.50 -4.33
CA VAL A 51 9.97 1.10 -4.14
C VAL A 51 11.06 0.31 -3.41
N LEU A 52 12.34 0.49 -3.81
CA LEU A 52 13.48 -0.14 -3.16
C LEU A 52 13.61 0.29 -1.70
N GLY A 53 13.50 1.60 -1.42
CA GLY A 53 13.52 2.14 -0.07
C GLY A 53 12.43 1.51 0.80
N SER A 54 11.23 1.32 0.26
CA SER A 54 10.14 0.65 0.96
C SER A 54 10.45 -0.83 1.22
N ALA A 55 10.83 -1.58 0.20
CA ALA A 55 11.08 -3.02 0.30
C ALA A 55 12.21 -3.35 1.29
N VAL A 56 13.37 -2.70 1.12
CA VAL A 56 14.56 -2.93 1.95
C VAL A 56 14.32 -2.54 3.41
N SER A 57 13.54 -1.48 3.65
CA SER A 57 13.31 -0.96 5.00
C SER A 57 12.21 -1.69 5.77
N THR A 58 11.43 -2.55 5.16
CA THR A 58 10.27 -3.22 5.81
C THR A 58 10.70 -4.08 7.01
N LEU A 59 11.69 -4.95 6.83
CA LEU A 59 12.22 -5.79 7.92
C LEU A 59 12.96 -4.96 8.99
N PRO A 60 13.88 -4.04 8.64
CA PRO A 60 14.50 -3.12 9.59
C PRO A 60 13.48 -2.30 10.39
N ALA A 61 12.43 -1.78 9.72
CA ALA A 61 11.36 -1.03 10.39
C ALA A 61 10.62 -1.87 11.44
N SER A 62 10.31 -3.12 11.09
CA SER A 62 9.69 -4.06 12.02
C SER A 62 10.57 -4.32 13.24
N HIS A 63 11.85 -4.58 12.99
CA HIS A 63 12.83 -4.82 14.06
C HIS A 63 13.01 -3.58 14.96
N PHE A 64 13.14 -2.40 14.37
CA PHE A 64 13.23 -1.13 15.10
C PHE A 64 12.00 -0.90 15.98
N MET A 65 10.79 -1.11 15.42
CA MET A 65 9.55 -0.97 16.19
C MET A 65 9.41 -1.99 17.33
N ARG A 66 10.00 -3.17 17.17
CA ARG A 66 10.07 -4.17 18.24
C ARG A 66 10.92 -3.69 19.41
N LEU A 67 12.06 -3.06 19.14
CA LEU A 67 12.99 -2.62 20.19
C LEU A 67 12.56 -1.30 20.85
N HIS A 68 12.04 -0.34 20.06
CA HIS A 68 11.80 1.03 20.52
C HIS A 68 10.29 1.38 20.59
N GLY A 69 9.42 0.46 20.19
CA GLY A 69 7.97 0.66 20.19
C GLY A 69 7.43 1.35 18.93
N ARG A 70 6.11 1.24 18.75
CA ARG A 70 5.39 1.76 17.56
C ARG A 70 5.54 3.27 17.41
N ARG A 71 5.45 4.03 18.50
CA ARG A 71 5.57 5.50 18.47
C ARG A 71 6.92 5.95 17.92
N ALA A 72 8.03 5.38 18.42
CA ALA A 72 9.37 5.70 17.93
C ALA A 72 9.52 5.36 16.43
N GLY A 73 8.97 4.22 15.99
CA GLY A 73 8.97 3.84 14.59
C GLY A 73 8.20 4.82 13.69
N PHE A 74 7.01 5.26 14.08
CA PHE A 74 6.26 6.24 13.29
C PHE A 74 6.93 7.61 13.26
N LEU A 75 7.58 8.03 14.35
CA LEU A 75 8.38 9.25 14.37
C LEU A 75 9.59 9.16 13.44
N LEU A 76 10.32 8.04 13.46
CA LEU A 76 11.46 7.81 12.56
C LEU A 76 11.02 7.74 11.10
N GLY A 77 9.91 7.06 10.82
CA GLY A 77 9.32 7.01 9.48
C GLY A 77 8.94 8.40 8.97
N ALA A 78 8.22 9.18 9.77
CA ALA A 78 7.85 10.56 9.39
C ALA A 78 9.08 11.47 9.22
N PHE A 79 10.10 11.32 10.07
CA PHE A 79 11.38 11.99 9.91
C PHE A 79 12.06 11.63 8.58
N SER A 80 12.05 10.35 8.20
CA SER A 80 12.57 9.92 6.89
C SER A 80 11.79 10.53 5.72
N GLY A 81 10.46 10.68 5.86
CA GLY A 81 9.62 11.36 4.88
C GLY A 81 9.92 12.85 4.77
N MET A 82 10.13 13.52 5.90
CA MET A 82 10.57 14.92 5.97
C MET A 82 11.95 15.09 5.29
N LEU A 83 12.89 14.21 5.61
CA LEU A 83 14.23 14.20 5.00
C LEU A 83 14.16 13.97 3.48
N GLY A 84 13.31 13.02 3.04
CA GLY A 84 13.05 12.78 1.63
C GLY A 84 12.50 14.02 0.91
N GLY A 85 11.54 14.72 1.52
CA GLY A 85 11.04 16.00 1.00
C GLY A 85 12.11 17.08 0.91
N ALA A 86 12.95 17.22 1.97
CA ALA A 86 14.03 18.21 2.02
C ALA A 86 15.13 17.93 0.99
N ILE A 87 15.60 16.68 0.91
CA ILE A 87 16.58 16.25 -0.11
C ILE A 87 16.00 16.41 -1.50
N GLY A 88 14.68 16.11 -1.70
CA GLY A 88 14.01 16.27 -2.97
C GLY A 88 13.91 17.74 -3.40
N ALA A 89 13.55 18.64 -2.50
CA ALA A 89 13.58 20.08 -2.76
C ALA A 89 14.99 20.56 -3.11
N LEU A 90 15.99 20.11 -2.38
CA LEU A 90 17.41 20.42 -2.66
C LEU A 90 17.85 19.83 -4.02
N ALA A 91 17.40 18.61 -4.36
CA ALA A 91 17.70 17.97 -5.64
C ALA A 91 17.15 18.79 -6.82
N ILE A 92 15.92 19.29 -6.70
CA ILE A 92 15.30 20.17 -7.70
C ILE A 92 16.05 21.51 -7.78
N TRP A 93 16.41 22.09 -6.64
CA TRP A 93 17.16 23.35 -6.59
C TRP A 93 18.53 23.22 -7.26
N LEU A 94 19.26 22.15 -6.96
CA LEU A 94 20.60 21.89 -7.50
C LEU A 94 20.58 21.20 -8.89
N GLN A 95 19.40 20.92 -9.45
CA GLN A 95 19.22 20.17 -10.71
C GLN A 95 19.97 18.81 -10.69
N SER A 96 19.95 18.11 -9.55
CA SER A 96 20.71 16.88 -9.35
C SER A 96 19.80 15.64 -9.40
N PHE A 97 19.93 14.85 -10.45
CA PHE A 97 19.21 13.59 -10.65
C PHE A 97 19.49 12.54 -9.56
N TRP A 98 20.75 12.34 -9.22
CA TRP A 98 21.15 11.34 -8.23
C TRP A 98 20.68 11.68 -6.81
N LEU A 99 20.65 12.97 -6.50
CA LEU A 99 20.11 13.44 -5.23
C LEU A 99 18.59 13.23 -5.17
N LEU A 100 17.90 13.35 -6.31
CA LEU A 100 16.49 13.03 -6.43
C LEU A 100 16.21 11.53 -6.16
N CYS A 101 17.06 10.64 -6.69
CA CYS A 101 16.97 9.21 -6.39
C CYS A 101 17.16 8.90 -4.90
N ALA A 102 18.10 9.57 -4.23
CA ALA A 102 18.30 9.44 -2.78
C ALA A 102 17.10 9.97 -1.98
N ALA A 103 16.50 11.09 -2.39
CA ALA A 103 15.30 11.65 -1.80
C ALA A 103 14.12 10.67 -1.81
N THR A 104 13.90 10.04 -2.96
CA THR A 104 12.79 9.09 -3.13
C THR A 104 13.02 7.81 -2.35
N PHE A 105 14.26 7.35 -2.23
CA PHE A 105 14.64 6.23 -1.36
C PHE A 105 14.29 6.53 0.11
N CYS A 106 14.63 7.72 0.62
CA CYS A 106 14.23 8.15 1.97
C CYS A 106 12.71 8.20 2.15
N SER A 107 11.97 8.66 1.16
CA SER A 107 10.50 8.63 1.18
C SER A 107 9.95 7.21 1.18
N GLY A 108 10.64 6.27 0.52
CA GLY A 108 10.34 4.84 0.58
C GLY A 108 10.50 4.26 1.99
N ILE A 109 11.48 4.70 2.77
CA ILE A 109 11.62 4.33 4.18
C ILE A 109 10.38 4.76 4.97
N TYR A 110 9.88 5.98 4.76
CA TYR A 110 8.63 6.45 5.38
C TYR A 110 7.45 5.53 5.05
N GLN A 111 7.32 5.13 3.79
CA GLN A 111 6.28 4.19 3.35
C GLN A 111 6.38 2.85 4.08
N ALA A 112 7.59 2.31 4.27
CA ALA A 112 7.80 1.05 4.99
C ALA A 112 7.32 1.13 6.45
N PHE A 113 7.69 2.18 7.19
CA PHE A 113 7.21 2.40 8.54
C PHE A 113 5.69 2.62 8.59
N GLY A 114 5.14 3.33 7.62
CA GLY A 114 3.71 3.64 7.53
C GLY A 114 2.83 2.40 7.32
N GLN A 115 3.33 1.34 6.70
CA GLN A 115 2.59 0.09 6.56
C GLN A 115 2.16 -0.53 7.90
N TYR A 116 2.90 -0.24 8.96
CA TYR A 116 2.59 -0.74 10.31
C TYR A 116 1.44 0.00 11.01
N LEU A 117 0.92 1.11 10.46
CA LEU A 117 -0.25 1.82 11.01
C LEU A 117 -1.47 0.91 11.15
N ARG A 118 -1.72 0.03 10.18
CA ARG A 118 -2.83 -0.93 10.21
C ARG A 118 -2.69 -1.97 11.33
N PHE A 119 -1.47 -2.42 11.60
CA PHE A 119 -1.19 -3.37 12.69
C PHE A 119 -1.27 -2.68 14.05
N ALA A 120 -0.77 -1.43 14.14
CA ALA A 120 -0.88 -0.62 15.33
C ALA A 120 -2.36 -0.35 15.70
N ALA A 121 -3.24 -0.19 14.70
CA ALA A 121 -4.67 -0.09 14.91
C ALA A 121 -5.27 -1.35 15.54
N ALA A 122 -4.83 -2.53 15.09
CA ALA A 122 -5.25 -3.80 15.68
C ALA A 122 -4.76 -3.98 17.13
N GLU A 123 -3.61 -3.41 17.48
CA GLU A 123 -3.01 -3.50 18.81
C GLU A 123 -3.71 -2.61 19.86
N VAL A 124 -4.23 -1.46 19.45
CA VAL A 124 -4.97 -0.53 20.35
C VAL A 124 -6.45 -0.88 20.46
N ALA A 125 -6.96 -1.77 19.62
CA ALA A 125 -8.36 -2.17 19.57
C ALA A 125 -8.64 -3.42 20.44
N PRO A 126 -9.82 -3.51 21.08
CA PRO A 126 -10.26 -4.75 21.70
C PRO A 126 -10.41 -5.87 20.66
N PRO A 127 -10.33 -7.15 21.08
CA PRO A 127 -10.30 -8.30 20.17
C PRO A 127 -11.44 -8.35 19.14
N ASP A 128 -12.65 -8.01 19.56
CA ASP A 128 -13.87 -7.98 18.75
C ASP A 128 -13.94 -6.80 17.77
N TRP A 129 -13.05 -5.81 17.92
CA TRP A 129 -13.04 -4.58 17.11
C TRP A 129 -11.80 -4.43 16.21
N LYS A 130 -10.87 -5.38 16.23
CA LYS A 130 -9.60 -5.33 15.47
C LYS A 130 -9.79 -5.10 13.97
N SER A 131 -10.66 -5.87 13.32
CA SER A 131 -10.91 -5.74 11.88
C SER A 131 -11.48 -4.36 11.51
N ARG A 132 -12.35 -3.81 12.38
CA ARG A 132 -12.90 -2.46 12.19
C ARG A 132 -11.82 -1.39 12.37
N ALA A 133 -10.94 -1.55 13.34
CA ALA A 133 -9.84 -0.63 13.58
C ALA A 133 -8.85 -0.58 12.40
N ILE A 134 -8.45 -1.74 11.86
CA ILE A 134 -7.64 -1.86 10.64
C ILE A 134 -8.33 -1.14 9.49
N SER A 135 -9.59 -1.47 9.27
CA SER A 135 -10.42 -0.94 8.18
C SER A 135 -10.55 0.58 8.24
N LEU A 136 -10.91 1.14 9.41
CA LEU A 136 -11.05 2.58 9.62
C LEU A 136 -9.72 3.33 9.48
N THR A 137 -8.61 2.72 9.89
CA THR A 137 -7.28 3.30 9.69
C THR A 137 -6.97 3.43 8.20
N LEU A 138 -7.23 2.38 7.42
CA LEU A 138 -7.01 2.41 5.97
C LEU A 138 -7.98 3.33 5.23
N ALA A 139 -9.20 3.57 5.77
CA ALA A 139 -10.13 4.54 5.22
C ALA A 139 -9.56 5.97 5.15
N GLY A 140 -8.59 6.31 6.03
CA GLY A 140 -7.83 7.55 5.92
C GLY A 140 -7.13 7.73 4.57
N GLY A 141 -6.85 6.64 3.88
CA GLY A 141 -6.28 6.64 2.54
C GLY A 141 -7.14 7.36 1.48
N ILE A 142 -8.46 7.40 1.64
CA ILE A 142 -9.34 8.19 0.76
C ILE A 142 -8.89 9.65 0.72
N VAL A 143 -8.65 10.25 1.88
CA VAL A 143 -8.22 11.66 1.98
C VAL A 143 -6.90 11.85 1.23
N GLY A 144 -5.95 10.92 1.41
CA GLY A 144 -4.67 10.94 0.70
C GLY A 144 -4.81 10.79 -0.81
N GLY A 145 -5.74 9.94 -1.26
CA GLY A 145 -6.03 9.74 -2.68
C GLY A 145 -6.54 11.00 -3.38
N PHE A 146 -7.25 11.89 -2.68
CA PHE A 146 -7.68 13.18 -3.21
C PHE A 146 -6.66 14.29 -2.98
N LEU A 147 -6.11 14.39 -1.78
CA LEU A 147 -5.16 15.46 -1.44
C LEU A 147 -3.82 15.31 -2.16
N GLY A 148 -3.37 14.09 -2.46
CA GLY A 148 -2.11 13.86 -3.14
C GLY A 148 -2.04 14.49 -4.53
N PRO A 149 -2.94 14.12 -5.47
CA PRO A 149 -2.99 14.73 -6.79
C PRO A 149 -3.28 16.23 -6.75
N ALA A 150 -4.16 16.68 -5.83
CA ALA A 150 -4.46 18.09 -5.64
C ALA A 150 -3.21 18.89 -5.20
N SER A 151 -2.46 18.36 -4.23
CA SER A 151 -1.19 18.94 -3.79
C SER A 151 -0.19 19.02 -4.94
N ALA A 152 0.04 17.92 -5.66
CA ALA A 152 0.94 17.88 -6.80
C ALA A 152 0.59 18.96 -7.84
N ARG A 153 -0.69 19.09 -8.19
CA ARG A 153 -1.18 20.09 -9.15
C ARG A 153 -1.00 21.51 -8.66
N LEU A 154 -1.36 21.79 -7.40
CA LEU A 154 -1.31 23.14 -6.83
C LEU A 154 0.12 23.64 -6.59
N THR A 155 1.03 22.73 -6.26
CA THR A 155 2.40 23.09 -5.87
C THR A 155 3.41 22.99 -7.02
N ARG A 156 3.05 22.35 -8.13
CA ARG A 156 3.94 22.07 -9.25
C ARG A 156 4.70 23.30 -9.75
N ASP A 157 3.97 24.39 -9.99
CA ASP A 157 4.48 25.62 -10.61
C ASP A 157 4.51 26.80 -9.60
N LEU A 158 4.33 26.54 -8.29
CA LEU A 158 4.26 27.58 -7.25
C LEU A 158 5.60 28.24 -6.93
N ALA A 159 6.72 27.56 -7.24
CA ALA A 159 8.07 28.07 -7.05
C ALA A 159 8.99 27.62 -8.19
N ALA A 160 10.03 28.41 -8.47
CA ALA A 160 11.08 28.05 -9.43
C ALA A 160 12.29 27.47 -8.68
N PRO A 161 12.90 26.40 -9.20
CA PRO A 161 12.53 25.59 -10.38
C PRO A 161 11.23 24.80 -10.18
N GLN A 162 10.58 24.36 -11.28
CA GLN A 162 9.36 23.55 -11.26
C GLN A 162 9.52 22.33 -10.34
N TYR A 163 8.45 21.96 -9.60
CA TYR A 163 8.38 20.92 -8.57
C TYR A 163 9.07 21.24 -7.24
N LEU A 164 9.82 22.35 -7.09
CA LEU A 164 10.46 22.70 -5.83
C LEU A 164 9.44 22.76 -4.68
N ALA A 165 8.34 23.49 -4.85
CA ALA A 165 7.29 23.60 -3.85
C ALA A 165 6.55 22.28 -3.63
N SER A 166 6.48 21.40 -4.64
CA SER A 166 5.90 20.06 -4.48
C SER A 166 6.71 19.20 -3.51
N TYR A 167 8.03 19.15 -3.65
CA TYR A 167 8.90 18.44 -2.69
C TYR A 167 8.90 19.12 -1.32
N ALA A 168 8.86 20.45 -1.25
CA ALA A 168 8.73 21.16 0.01
C ALA A 168 7.40 20.85 0.74
N SER A 169 6.30 20.66 0.01
CA SER A 169 5.00 20.29 0.61
C SER A 169 5.03 18.93 1.32
N LEU A 170 5.89 17.99 0.85
CA LEU A 170 6.08 16.70 1.49
C LEU A 170 6.63 16.84 2.92
N ILE A 171 7.48 17.86 3.15
CA ILE A 171 7.98 18.20 4.49
C ILE A 171 6.81 18.55 5.41
N GLY A 172 5.89 19.40 4.94
CA GLY A 172 4.71 19.83 5.70
C GLY A 172 3.83 18.64 6.09
N PHE A 173 3.52 17.73 5.16
CA PHE A 173 2.74 16.52 5.45
C PHE A 173 3.44 15.62 6.45
N ALA A 174 4.75 15.42 6.31
CA ALA A 174 5.54 14.59 7.22
C ALA A 174 5.63 15.21 8.63
N LEU A 175 5.77 16.53 8.74
CA LEU A 175 5.77 17.24 10.04
C LEU A 175 4.43 17.10 10.76
N VAL A 176 3.31 17.26 10.05
CA VAL A 176 1.97 17.07 10.64
C VAL A 176 1.79 15.62 11.07
N ALA A 177 2.22 14.63 10.23
CA ALA A 177 2.18 13.23 10.60
C ALA A 177 3.05 12.93 11.83
N MET A 178 4.24 13.53 11.94
CA MET A 178 5.12 13.42 13.09
C MET A 178 4.50 14.01 14.36
N ALA A 179 3.85 15.17 14.28
CA ALA A 179 3.13 15.79 15.40
C ALA A 179 1.98 14.88 15.89
N ILE A 180 1.21 14.28 14.96
CA ILE A 180 0.14 13.34 15.30
C ILE A 180 0.75 12.08 15.92
N ALA A 181 1.80 11.49 15.33
CA ALA A 181 2.47 10.32 15.85
C ALA A 181 3.05 10.54 17.25
N ALA A 182 3.56 11.74 17.55
CA ALA A 182 4.03 12.12 18.86
C ALA A 182 2.93 12.11 19.94
N SER A 183 1.68 12.34 19.57
CA SER A 183 0.52 12.29 20.47
C SER A 183 -0.03 10.89 20.72
N LEU A 184 0.37 9.90 19.88
CA LEU A 184 -0.08 8.52 20.00
C LEU A 184 0.51 7.86 21.26
N ARG A 185 -0.34 7.10 21.94
CA ARG A 185 0.05 6.29 23.09
C ARG A 185 -0.33 4.84 22.81
N PHE A 186 0.65 3.96 22.85
CA PHE A 186 0.47 2.52 22.67
C PHE A 186 0.58 1.81 24.02
N PRO A 187 -0.05 0.63 24.16
CA PRO A 187 0.18 -0.24 25.31
C PRO A 187 1.69 -0.51 25.45
N PRO A 188 2.21 -0.63 26.69
CA PRO A 188 3.59 -1.06 26.88
C PRO A 188 3.81 -2.41 26.22
N GLN A 189 4.93 -2.54 25.51
CA GLN A 189 5.33 -3.83 24.97
C GLN A 189 5.70 -4.77 26.12
N SER A 190 5.25 -6.02 26.04
CA SER A 190 5.68 -7.04 26.97
C SER A 190 7.18 -7.34 26.79
N GLN A 191 7.84 -7.82 27.86
CA GLN A 191 9.24 -8.24 27.75
C GLN A 191 9.43 -9.32 26.67
N SER A 192 8.46 -10.23 26.52
CA SER A 192 8.47 -11.25 25.47
C SER A 192 8.43 -10.65 24.05
N GLU A 193 7.66 -9.58 23.85
CA GLU A 193 7.65 -8.85 22.56
C GLU A 193 8.99 -8.19 22.24
N GLN A 194 9.64 -7.60 23.25
CA GLN A 194 10.93 -6.90 23.07
C GLN A 194 12.09 -7.87 22.81
N HIS A 195 12.20 -8.93 23.58
CA HIS A 195 13.25 -9.93 23.38
C HIS A 195 13.08 -10.68 22.06
N GLY A 196 11.85 -10.76 21.55
CA GLY A 196 11.52 -11.62 20.43
C GLY A 196 11.68 -13.08 20.84
N GLY A 197 11.52 -13.98 19.92
CA GLY A 197 11.61 -15.40 20.20
C GLY A 197 10.47 -16.16 19.53
N GLY A 198 9.90 -17.13 20.23
CA GLY A 198 8.85 -17.97 19.71
C GLY A 198 9.33 -18.84 18.55
N ARG A 199 8.41 -19.35 17.77
CA ARG A 199 8.69 -20.28 16.66
C ARG A 199 9.62 -19.65 15.61
N PRO A 200 10.51 -20.46 14.98
CA PRO A 200 11.32 -19.99 13.88
C PRO A 200 10.44 -19.49 12.71
N LEU A 201 10.93 -18.50 11.96
CA LEU A 201 10.17 -17.88 10.87
C LEU A 201 9.70 -18.89 9.81
N ARG A 202 10.51 -19.93 9.57
CA ARG A 202 10.18 -21.03 8.66
C ARG A 202 8.93 -21.80 9.11
N GLU A 203 8.73 -21.99 10.39
CA GLU A 203 7.55 -22.67 10.94
C GLU A 203 6.31 -21.77 10.80
N ILE A 204 6.43 -20.50 11.14
CA ILE A 204 5.36 -19.51 10.98
C ILE A 204 4.93 -19.43 9.51
N ALA A 205 5.89 -19.34 8.58
CA ALA A 205 5.64 -19.24 7.15
C ALA A 205 4.95 -20.48 6.55
N ARG A 206 5.03 -21.64 7.21
CA ARG A 206 4.35 -22.87 6.79
C ARG A 206 2.92 -23.01 7.32
N GLN A 207 2.51 -22.17 8.25
CA GLN A 207 1.16 -22.21 8.78
C GLN A 207 0.15 -21.84 7.67
N PRO A 208 -0.94 -22.61 7.50
CA PRO A 208 -1.97 -22.30 6.51
C PRO A 208 -2.53 -20.87 6.67
N VAL A 209 -2.69 -20.42 7.91
CA VAL A 209 -3.16 -19.07 8.23
C VAL A 209 -2.23 -17.99 7.70
N PHE A 210 -0.91 -18.15 7.87
CA PHE A 210 0.09 -17.23 7.33
C PHE A 210 0.12 -17.25 5.80
N VAL A 211 0.12 -18.47 5.21
CA VAL A 211 0.17 -18.64 3.74
C VAL A 211 -1.01 -17.93 3.08
N VAL A 212 -2.23 -18.14 3.58
CA VAL A 212 -3.43 -17.50 3.03
C VAL A 212 -3.38 -15.99 3.21
N ALA A 213 -2.98 -15.50 4.38
CA ALA A 213 -2.85 -14.07 4.65
C ALA A 213 -1.82 -13.39 3.74
N ALA A 214 -0.63 -14.00 3.60
CA ALA A 214 0.45 -13.49 2.76
C ALA A 214 0.11 -13.55 1.27
N LEU A 215 -0.53 -14.62 0.80
CA LEU A 215 -1.03 -14.72 -0.57
C LEU A 215 -2.08 -13.66 -0.86
N ALA A 216 -3.04 -13.43 0.05
CA ALA A 216 -4.05 -12.39 -0.13
C ALA A 216 -3.42 -11.00 -0.25
N ALA A 217 -2.43 -10.69 0.59
CA ALA A 217 -1.71 -9.41 0.52
C ALA A 217 -0.85 -9.29 -0.74
N ALA A 218 -0.05 -10.31 -1.06
CA ALA A 218 0.86 -10.29 -2.22
C ALA A 218 0.12 -10.28 -3.55
N VAL A 219 -0.91 -11.14 -3.71
CA VAL A 219 -1.75 -11.18 -4.91
C VAL A 219 -2.61 -9.92 -5.01
N GLY A 220 -3.18 -9.47 -3.89
CA GLY A 220 -3.96 -8.23 -3.83
C GLY A 220 -3.17 -7.04 -4.36
N TYR A 221 -1.96 -6.82 -3.85
CA TYR A 221 -1.09 -5.72 -4.33
C TYR A 221 -0.46 -5.98 -5.69
N GLY A 222 0.00 -7.21 -5.95
CA GLY A 222 0.67 -7.55 -7.20
C GLY A 222 -0.24 -7.40 -8.40
N VAL A 223 -1.44 -7.98 -8.35
CA VAL A 223 -2.41 -7.91 -9.46
C VAL A 223 -2.96 -6.50 -9.60
N MET A 224 -3.33 -5.84 -8.48
CA MET A 224 -3.80 -4.46 -8.50
C MET A 224 -2.77 -3.55 -9.15
N ASN A 225 -1.52 -3.62 -8.74
CA ASN A 225 -0.45 -2.77 -9.24
C ASN A 225 -0.11 -3.07 -10.72
N LEU A 226 -0.17 -4.35 -11.12
CA LEU A 226 0.02 -4.77 -12.51
C LEU A 226 -1.00 -4.10 -13.44
N LEU A 227 -2.29 -4.21 -13.12
CA LEU A 227 -3.37 -3.71 -13.95
C LEU A 227 -3.48 -2.19 -13.87
N MET A 228 -3.39 -1.58 -12.68
CA MET A 228 -3.49 -0.14 -12.49
C MET A 228 -2.39 0.61 -13.25
N ASN A 229 -1.13 0.15 -13.18
CA ASN A 229 -0.02 0.83 -13.84
C ASN A 229 -0.06 0.68 -15.37
N ALA A 230 -0.61 -0.41 -15.89
CA ALA A 230 -0.77 -0.64 -17.32
C ALA A 230 -1.96 0.11 -17.91
N THR A 231 -2.97 0.45 -17.09
CA THR A 231 -4.23 1.04 -17.56
C THR A 231 -4.05 2.33 -18.36
N PRO A 232 -3.23 3.33 -17.96
CA PRO A 232 -3.07 4.56 -18.75
C PRO A 232 -2.58 4.30 -20.17
N LEU A 233 -1.59 3.43 -20.32
CA LEU A 233 -1.05 3.05 -21.63
C LEU A 233 -2.07 2.25 -22.45
N ALA A 234 -2.78 1.31 -21.81
CA ALA A 234 -3.82 0.53 -22.49
C ALA A 234 -4.96 1.42 -23.00
N MET A 235 -5.39 2.40 -22.19
CA MET A 235 -6.43 3.36 -22.58
C MET A 235 -5.97 4.27 -23.74
N ASP A 236 -4.72 4.74 -23.69
CA ASP A 236 -4.13 5.57 -24.75
C ASP A 236 -4.06 4.80 -26.08
N PHE A 237 -3.63 3.53 -26.07
CA PHE A 237 -3.63 2.65 -27.24
C PHE A 237 -5.04 2.39 -27.80
N CYS A 238 -6.07 2.51 -26.97
CA CYS A 238 -7.48 2.41 -27.39
C CYS A 238 -8.07 3.76 -27.83
N GLY A 239 -7.28 4.84 -27.88
CA GLY A 239 -7.73 6.17 -28.29
C GLY A 239 -8.57 6.91 -27.23
N LEU A 240 -8.53 6.48 -25.98
CA LEU A 240 -9.20 7.14 -24.85
C LEU A 240 -8.32 8.28 -24.31
N GLY A 241 -8.94 9.43 -24.05
CA GLY A 241 -8.22 10.63 -23.64
C GLY A 241 -7.69 10.59 -22.23
N PHE A 242 -6.79 11.53 -21.91
CA PHE A 242 -6.24 11.69 -20.56
C PHE A 242 -7.33 11.92 -19.49
N GLY A 243 -8.41 12.64 -19.84
CA GLY A 243 -9.54 12.88 -18.93
C GLY A 243 -10.26 11.59 -18.54
N ASP A 244 -10.44 10.68 -19.52
CA ASP A 244 -11.05 9.36 -19.29
C ASP A 244 -10.17 8.50 -18.38
N THR A 245 -8.87 8.50 -18.63
CA THR A 245 -7.89 7.80 -17.79
C THR A 245 -7.89 8.32 -16.35
N ALA A 246 -7.88 9.62 -16.17
CA ALA A 246 -7.95 10.25 -14.85
C ALA A 246 -9.25 9.87 -14.12
N PHE A 247 -10.38 9.87 -14.83
CA PHE A 247 -11.67 9.45 -14.29
C PHE A 247 -11.66 7.98 -13.82
N VAL A 248 -11.15 7.07 -14.63
CA VAL A 248 -11.04 5.64 -14.29
C VAL A 248 -10.14 5.42 -13.08
N LEU A 249 -8.97 6.05 -13.03
CA LEU A 249 -8.04 5.93 -11.90
C LEU A 249 -8.59 6.54 -10.62
N GLN A 250 -9.33 7.64 -10.72
CA GLN A 250 -9.98 8.26 -9.56
C GLN A 250 -11.00 7.30 -8.93
N TRP A 251 -11.85 6.67 -9.73
CA TRP A 251 -12.81 5.69 -9.26
C TRP A 251 -12.17 4.41 -8.75
N HIS A 252 -11.04 4.00 -9.33
CA HIS A 252 -10.22 2.92 -8.79
C HIS A 252 -9.76 3.22 -7.35
N VAL A 253 -9.21 4.42 -7.12
CA VAL A 253 -8.77 4.85 -5.77
C VAL A 253 -9.96 4.91 -4.80
N ILE A 254 -11.13 5.39 -5.24
CA ILE A 254 -12.36 5.35 -4.45
C ILE A 254 -12.70 3.88 -4.10
N GLY A 255 -12.65 2.97 -5.08
CA GLY A 255 -12.86 1.54 -4.87
C GLY A 255 -11.87 0.92 -3.88
N MET A 256 -10.60 1.37 -3.87
CA MET A 256 -9.60 0.90 -2.93
C MET A 256 -9.91 1.28 -1.47
N PHE A 257 -10.37 2.49 -1.22
CA PHE A 257 -10.42 3.02 0.15
C PHE A 257 -11.84 3.22 0.70
N ALA A 258 -12.84 3.52 -0.14
CA ALA A 258 -14.21 3.72 0.33
C ALA A 258 -14.81 2.47 1.02
N PRO A 259 -14.61 1.23 0.53
CA PRO A 259 -15.11 0.05 1.21
C PRO A 259 -14.53 -0.12 2.63
N SER A 260 -13.38 0.50 2.93
CA SER A 260 -12.76 0.42 4.26
C SER A 260 -13.68 0.91 5.40
N PHE A 261 -14.69 1.75 5.12
CA PHE A 261 -15.67 2.14 6.13
C PHE A 261 -16.55 0.98 6.62
N PHE A 262 -16.74 -0.05 5.80
CA PHE A 262 -17.62 -1.18 6.11
C PHE A 262 -16.95 -2.55 6.03
N THR A 263 -15.81 -2.70 5.35
CA THR A 263 -15.11 -4.00 5.22
C THR A 263 -14.85 -4.66 6.57
N GLY A 264 -14.44 -3.88 7.59
CA GLY A 264 -14.23 -4.40 8.94
C GLY A 264 -15.51 -4.94 9.60
N HIS A 265 -16.69 -4.36 9.28
CA HIS A 265 -17.98 -4.85 9.74
C HIS A 265 -18.39 -6.12 9.00
N LEU A 266 -18.11 -6.18 7.69
CA LEU A 266 -18.34 -7.38 6.87
C LEU A 266 -17.50 -8.55 7.38
N ILE A 267 -16.21 -8.31 7.72
CA ILE A 267 -15.33 -9.33 8.31
C ILE A 267 -15.91 -9.83 9.64
N ALA A 268 -16.36 -8.92 10.52
CA ALA A 268 -16.93 -9.28 11.81
C ALA A 268 -18.23 -10.09 11.67
N ARG A 269 -19.05 -9.81 10.64
CA ARG A 269 -20.34 -10.47 10.41
C ARG A 269 -20.21 -11.79 9.65
N PHE A 270 -19.40 -11.83 8.61
CA PHE A 270 -19.33 -12.96 7.67
C PHE A 270 -18.07 -13.79 7.84
N GLY A 271 -17.10 -13.33 8.61
CA GLY A 271 -15.80 -13.96 8.79
C GLY A 271 -14.77 -13.54 7.73
N VAL A 272 -13.51 -13.53 8.12
CA VAL A 272 -12.41 -13.02 7.30
C VAL A 272 -12.22 -13.80 6.00
N VAL A 273 -12.36 -15.14 6.03
CA VAL A 273 -12.12 -15.98 4.85
C VAL A 273 -13.16 -15.75 3.76
N ASN A 274 -14.43 -15.55 4.13
CA ASN A 274 -15.48 -15.23 3.16
C ASN A 274 -15.24 -13.88 2.48
N ILE A 275 -14.66 -12.90 3.19
CA ILE A 275 -14.29 -11.61 2.60
C ILE A 275 -13.08 -11.75 1.66
N LEU A 276 -12.09 -12.61 1.99
CA LEU A 276 -11.00 -12.94 1.07
C LEU A 276 -11.52 -13.59 -0.23
N LEU A 277 -12.45 -14.53 -0.13
CA LEU A 277 -13.08 -15.16 -1.29
C LEU A 277 -13.88 -14.16 -2.13
N ALA A 278 -14.62 -13.24 -1.49
CA ALA A 278 -15.31 -12.16 -2.18
C ALA A 278 -14.32 -11.23 -2.90
N GLY A 279 -13.17 -10.90 -2.29
CA GLY A 279 -12.11 -10.12 -2.91
C GLY A 279 -11.52 -10.80 -4.15
N ALA A 280 -11.24 -12.11 -4.07
CA ALA A 280 -10.79 -12.90 -5.22
C ALA A 280 -11.85 -12.97 -6.34
N ALA A 281 -13.13 -13.10 -5.99
CA ALA A 281 -14.23 -13.08 -6.96
C ALA A 281 -14.36 -11.72 -7.67
N LEU A 282 -14.14 -10.61 -6.95
CA LEU A 282 -14.11 -9.27 -7.54
C LEU A 282 -12.93 -9.10 -8.50
N PHE A 283 -11.77 -9.66 -8.19
CA PHE A 283 -10.63 -9.68 -9.12
C PHE A 283 -10.91 -10.51 -10.36
N ALA A 284 -11.56 -11.67 -10.20
CA ALA A 284 -12.00 -12.48 -11.34
C ALA A 284 -13.01 -11.72 -12.22
N ALA A 285 -13.98 -11.04 -11.61
CA ALA A 285 -14.93 -10.19 -12.32
C ALA A 285 -14.24 -9.02 -13.05
N CYS A 286 -13.26 -8.37 -12.41
CA CYS A 286 -12.41 -7.36 -13.06
C CYS A 286 -11.76 -7.90 -14.34
N ILE A 287 -11.11 -9.06 -14.27
CA ILE A 287 -10.43 -9.69 -15.40
C ILE A 287 -11.44 -10.04 -16.51
N VAL A 288 -12.58 -10.62 -16.16
CA VAL A 288 -13.64 -10.96 -17.13
C VAL A 288 -14.11 -9.72 -17.88
N ILE A 289 -14.41 -8.62 -17.17
CA ILE A 289 -14.85 -7.36 -17.78
C ILE A 289 -13.74 -6.76 -18.65
N ALA A 290 -12.50 -6.77 -18.18
CA ALA A 290 -11.35 -6.26 -18.92
C ALA A 290 -11.07 -7.04 -20.22
N LEU A 291 -11.46 -8.31 -20.29
CA LEU A 291 -11.33 -9.17 -21.47
C LEU A 291 -12.53 -9.04 -22.43
N GLN A 292 -13.68 -8.50 -22.00
CA GLN A 292 -14.86 -8.37 -22.83
C GLN A 292 -14.84 -7.14 -23.74
N GLY A 293 -14.00 -6.14 -23.47
CA GLY A 293 -13.95 -4.95 -24.30
C GLY A 293 -12.96 -3.89 -23.84
N ILE A 294 -12.86 -2.84 -24.65
CA ILE A 294 -11.88 -1.76 -24.52
C ILE A 294 -12.55 -0.37 -24.48
N THR A 295 -13.86 -0.30 -24.19
CA THR A 295 -14.52 1.00 -24.03
C THR A 295 -14.24 1.59 -22.64
N LEU A 296 -14.49 2.88 -22.46
CA LEU A 296 -14.37 3.57 -21.18
C LEU A 296 -15.06 2.82 -20.04
N MET A 297 -16.26 2.29 -20.28
CA MET A 297 -17.01 1.58 -19.25
C MET A 297 -16.40 0.23 -18.87
N HIS A 298 -15.74 -0.49 -19.80
CA HIS A 298 -15.01 -1.70 -19.47
C HIS A 298 -13.82 -1.38 -18.56
N PHE A 299 -13.02 -0.36 -18.86
CA PHE A 299 -11.94 0.09 -18.01
C PHE A 299 -12.45 0.56 -16.64
N TRP A 300 -13.53 1.34 -16.61
CA TRP A 300 -14.09 1.89 -15.38
C TRP A 300 -14.56 0.78 -14.43
N TRP A 301 -15.41 -0.15 -14.90
CA TRP A 301 -15.88 -1.26 -14.09
C TRP A 301 -14.76 -2.19 -13.66
N ALA A 302 -13.85 -2.54 -14.57
CA ALA A 302 -12.71 -3.40 -14.24
C ALA A 302 -11.86 -2.79 -13.13
N LEU A 303 -11.46 -1.53 -13.26
CA LEU A 303 -10.60 -0.87 -12.27
C LEU A 303 -11.32 -0.56 -10.96
N PHE A 304 -12.60 -0.23 -11.00
CA PHE A 304 -13.40 -0.05 -9.77
C PHE A 304 -13.49 -1.36 -8.98
N LEU A 305 -13.84 -2.47 -9.62
CA LEU A 305 -13.89 -3.79 -8.98
C LEU A 305 -12.51 -4.26 -8.50
N LEU A 306 -11.45 -3.95 -9.26
CA LEU A 306 -10.07 -4.19 -8.86
C LEU A 306 -9.77 -3.47 -7.53
N GLY A 307 -10.18 -2.21 -7.39
CA GLY A 307 -10.01 -1.44 -6.17
C GLY A 307 -10.75 -2.06 -4.98
N VAL A 308 -12.03 -2.41 -5.15
CA VAL A 308 -12.84 -3.04 -4.09
C VAL A 308 -12.28 -4.41 -3.72
N GLY A 309 -11.89 -5.22 -4.70
CA GLY A 309 -11.29 -6.54 -4.49
C GLY A 309 -9.96 -6.43 -3.73
N TRP A 310 -9.11 -5.46 -4.10
CA TRP A 310 -7.89 -5.15 -3.36
C TRP A 310 -8.17 -4.81 -1.89
N ASN A 311 -9.16 -3.98 -1.62
CA ASN A 311 -9.54 -3.62 -0.26
C ASN A 311 -9.90 -4.85 0.58
N PHE A 312 -10.70 -5.77 0.03
CA PHE A 312 -11.13 -6.99 0.72
C PHE A 312 -9.94 -7.95 0.96
N LEU A 313 -9.08 -8.15 -0.03
CA LEU A 313 -7.88 -8.98 0.11
C LEU A 313 -6.89 -8.40 1.10
N TYR A 314 -6.66 -7.08 1.06
CA TYR A 314 -5.67 -6.42 1.90
C TYR A 314 -6.11 -6.31 3.36
N ILE A 315 -7.33 -5.84 3.62
CA ILE A 315 -7.87 -5.74 4.99
C ILE A 315 -8.09 -7.14 5.56
N GLY A 316 -8.65 -8.06 4.77
CA GLY A 316 -8.85 -9.44 5.15
C GLY A 316 -7.54 -10.16 5.44
N GLY A 317 -6.55 -10.05 4.54
CA GLY A 317 -5.22 -10.61 4.73
C GLY A 317 -4.52 -10.05 5.97
N THR A 318 -4.57 -8.74 6.18
CA THR A 318 -4.04 -8.09 7.39
C THR A 318 -4.73 -8.61 8.66
N THR A 319 -6.05 -8.74 8.63
CA THR A 319 -6.82 -9.26 9.78
C THR A 319 -6.46 -10.73 10.05
N LEU A 320 -6.44 -11.57 9.01
CA LEU A 320 -6.09 -12.98 9.14
C LEU A 320 -4.65 -13.18 9.64
N LEU A 321 -3.71 -12.35 9.20
CA LEU A 321 -2.32 -12.40 9.64
C LEU A 321 -2.19 -12.25 11.16
N THR A 322 -3.09 -11.49 11.80
CA THR A 322 -3.04 -11.31 13.27
C THR A 322 -3.34 -12.60 14.04
N GLU A 323 -3.84 -13.65 13.38
CA GLU A 323 -4.07 -14.97 13.97
C GLU A 323 -2.84 -15.90 13.82
N ALA A 324 -1.83 -15.51 13.02
CA ALA A 324 -0.69 -16.36 12.65
C ALA A 324 0.46 -16.33 13.67
N TYR A 325 0.49 -15.38 14.60
CA TYR A 325 1.64 -15.14 15.45
C TYR A 325 1.28 -14.87 16.91
N ALA A 326 2.16 -15.30 17.80
CA ALA A 326 2.18 -14.89 19.20
C ALA A 326 2.85 -13.49 19.36
N PRO A 327 2.67 -12.80 20.50
CA PRO A 327 3.23 -11.45 20.71
C PRO A 327 4.72 -11.33 20.40
N GLU A 328 5.54 -12.32 20.82
CA GLU A 328 6.99 -12.36 20.57
C GLU A 328 7.38 -12.58 19.11
N GLU A 329 6.46 -13.12 18.29
CA GLU A 329 6.67 -13.43 16.87
C GLU A 329 6.22 -12.30 15.94
N LYS A 330 5.48 -11.32 16.48
CA LYS A 330 4.77 -10.25 15.77
C LYS A 330 5.65 -9.54 14.74
N ALA A 331 6.80 -9.04 15.17
CA ALA A 331 7.69 -8.24 14.32
C ALA A 331 8.17 -9.01 13.09
N LYS A 332 8.70 -10.22 13.29
CA LYS A 332 9.23 -11.04 12.19
C LYS A 332 8.13 -11.49 11.22
N THR A 333 6.93 -11.78 11.73
CA THR A 333 5.80 -12.24 10.93
C THR A 333 5.22 -11.12 10.08
N GLN A 334 4.99 -9.95 10.66
CA GLN A 334 4.51 -8.76 9.95
C GLN A 334 5.54 -8.29 8.92
N GLY A 335 6.84 -8.29 9.31
CA GLY A 335 7.93 -7.92 8.41
C GLY A 335 8.04 -8.85 7.20
N LEU A 336 7.93 -10.17 7.38
CA LEU A 336 7.95 -11.12 6.26
C LEU A 336 6.74 -10.94 5.34
N ASN A 337 5.54 -10.77 5.90
CA ASN A 337 4.33 -10.54 5.11
C ASN A 337 4.47 -9.31 4.21
N ASP A 338 4.93 -8.19 4.79
CA ASP A 338 5.05 -6.94 4.06
C ASP A 338 6.21 -6.97 3.06
N PHE A 339 7.29 -7.69 3.36
CA PHE A 339 8.37 -7.95 2.40
C PHE A 339 7.86 -8.72 1.17
N LEU A 340 7.09 -9.79 1.37
CA LEU A 340 6.49 -10.56 0.27
C LEU A 340 5.53 -9.72 -0.57
N MET A 341 4.74 -8.87 0.08
CA MET A 341 3.82 -7.94 -0.58
C MET A 341 4.59 -6.93 -1.45
N PHE A 342 5.64 -6.27 -0.91
CA PHE A 342 6.45 -5.33 -1.68
C PHE A 342 7.24 -6.00 -2.79
N PHE A 343 7.70 -7.23 -2.59
CA PHE A 343 8.36 -8.01 -3.63
C PHE A 343 7.42 -8.28 -4.81
N ALA A 344 6.17 -8.69 -4.53
CA ALA A 344 5.15 -8.89 -5.55
C ALA A 344 4.81 -7.57 -6.27
N MET A 345 4.72 -6.46 -5.53
CA MET A 345 4.46 -5.13 -6.07
C MET A 345 5.61 -4.66 -6.98
N ALA A 346 6.86 -4.86 -6.58
CA ALA A 346 8.02 -4.48 -7.38
C ALA A 346 8.07 -5.27 -8.70
N GLY A 347 7.87 -6.59 -8.64
CA GLY A 347 7.83 -7.44 -9.82
C GLY A 347 6.71 -7.07 -10.79
N SER A 348 5.52 -6.78 -10.29
CA SER A 348 4.38 -6.37 -11.10
C SER A 348 4.57 -4.99 -11.73
N SER A 349 5.15 -4.03 -10.98
CA SER A 349 5.46 -2.69 -11.51
C SER A 349 6.45 -2.76 -12.67
N PHE A 350 7.51 -3.57 -12.49
CA PHE A 350 8.53 -3.73 -13.54
C PHE A 350 7.95 -4.38 -14.80
N GLY A 351 7.06 -5.36 -14.62
CA GLY A 351 6.45 -6.10 -15.74
C GLY A 351 5.31 -5.36 -16.43
N SER A 352 4.59 -4.46 -15.76
CA SER A 352 3.33 -3.89 -16.26
C SER A 352 3.47 -3.13 -17.58
N GLY A 353 4.43 -2.22 -17.67
CA GLY A 353 4.69 -1.42 -18.86
C GLY A 353 5.19 -2.26 -20.05
N ALA A 354 6.16 -3.14 -19.80
CA ALA A 354 6.71 -4.03 -20.81
C ALA A 354 5.64 -4.98 -21.38
N LEU A 355 4.81 -5.57 -20.52
CA LEU A 355 3.76 -6.49 -20.92
C LEU A 355 2.66 -5.82 -21.74
N VAL A 356 2.18 -4.64 -21.32
CA VAL A 356 1.11 -3.96 -22.04
C VAL A 356 1.56 -3.47 -23.41
N THR A 357 2.82 -3.03 -23.55
CA THR A 357 3.37 -2.56 -24.82
C THR A 357 3.72 -3.69 -25.79
N SER A 358 4.20 -4.84 -25.28
CA SER A 358 4.64 -5.96 -26.13
C SER A 358 3.53 -6.98 -26.41
N ALA A 359 2.65 -7.24 -25.45
CA ALA A 359 1.66 -8.31 -25.51
C ALA A 359 0.20 -7.80 -25.44
N GLY A 360 -0.01 -6.52 -25.10
CA GLY A 360 -1.30 -5.88 -25.05
C GLY A 360 -2.10 -6.12 -23.77
N TRP A 361 -3.22 -5.39 -23.64
CA TRP A 361 -4.09 -5.38 -22.48
C TRP A 361 -4.69 -6.74 -22.14
N SER A 362 -5.14 -7.49 -23.14
CA SER A 362 -5.79 -8.79 -22.94
C SER A 362 -4.83 -9.83 -22.35
N VAL A 363 -3.61 -9.93 -22.89
CA VAL A 363 -2.60 -10.88 -22.39
C VAL A 363 -2.19 -10.51 -20.96
N LEU A 364 -2.03 -9.23 -20.65
CA LEU A 364 -1.72 -8.76 -19.30
C LEU A 364 -2.80 -9.20 -18.28
N ASN A 365 -4.08 -9.10 -18.63
CA ASN A 365 -5.18 -9.59 -17.80
C ASN A 365 -5.19 -11.11 -17.66
N GLN A 366 -4.87 -11.86 -18.73
CA GLN A 366 -4.76 -13.32 -18.68
C GLN A 366 -3.64 -13.79 -17.75
N ILE A 367 -2.51 -13.08 -17.73
CA ILE A 367 -1.39 -13.36 -16.79
C ILE A 367 -1.82 -13.19 -15.34
N ALA A 368 -2.78 -12.33 -15.03
CA ALA A 368 -3.30 -12.17 -13.67
C ALA A 368 -4.15 -13.37 -13.20
N ILE A 369 -4.76 -14.14 -14.11
CA ILE A 369 -5.67 -15.26 -13.79
C ILE A 369 -5.05 -16.28 -12.82
N PRO A 370 -3.86 -16.87 -13.10
CA PRO A 370 -3.31 -17.88 -12.22
C PRO A 370 -3.04 -17.38 -10.79
N PHE A 371 -2.63 -16.13 -10.64
CA PHE A 371 -2.39 -15.56 -9.30
C PHE A 371 -3.70 -15.41 -8.51
N VAL A 372 -4.76 -14.91 -9.16
CA VAL A 372 -6.09 -14.81 -8.53
C VAL A 372 -6.63 -16.20 -8.20
N ALA A 373 -6.50 -17.16 -9.09
CA ALA A 373 -6.93 -18.54 -8.89
C ALA A 373 -6.21 -19.20 -7.70
N VAL A 374 -4.88 -19.02 -7.57
CA VAL A 374 -4.10 -19.53 -6.44
C VAL A 374 -4.58 -18.91 -5.12
N SER A 375 -4.81 -17.61 -5.06
CA SER A 375 -5.32 -16.93 -3.86
C SER A 375 -6.73 -17.41 -3.49
N ALA A 376 -7.62 -17.55 -4.48
CA ALA A 376 -8.97 -18.07 -4.28
C ALA A 376 -8.96 -19.52 -3.79
N PHE A 377 -8.16 -20.39 -4.42
CA PHE A 377 -8.03 -21.79 -4.04
C PHE A 377 -7.47 -21.97 -2.62
N ALA A 378 -6.39 -21.24 -2.29
CA ALA A 378 -5.82 -21.27 -0.95
C ALA A 378 -6.83 -20.83 0.12
N SER A 379 -7.59 -19.76 -0.15
CA SER A 379 -8.65 -19.27 0.74
C SER A 379 -9.79 -20.28 0.88
N ALA A 380 -10.23 -20.91 -0.21
CA ALA A 380 -11.28 -21.93 -0.19
C ALA A 380 -10.86 -23.21 0.56
N ALA A 381 -9.64 -23.70 0.30
CA ALA A 381 -9.08 -24.85 1.00
C ALA A 381 -8.96 -24.60 2.52
N PHE A 382 -8.53 -23.39 2.90
CA PHE A 382 -8.46 -22.99 4.29
C PHE A 382 -9.85 -22.90 4.95
N TRP A 383 -10.83 -22.39 4.25
CA TRP A 383 -12.22 -22.33 4.71
C TRP A 383 -12.80 -23.72 4.96
N LEU A 384 -12.60 -24.66 4.02
CA LEU A 384 -13.03 -26.06 4.17
C LEU A 384 -12.38 -26.75 5.38
N LYS A 385 -11.07 -26.50 5.58
CA LYS A 385 -10.34 -27.04 6.72
C LYS A 385 -10.87 -26.50 8.06
N ARG A 386 -11.18 -25.21 8.16
CA ARG A 386 -11.77 -24.61 9.36
C ARG A 386 -13.15 -25.21 9.69
N ARG A 387 -14.00 -25.43 8.69
CA ARG A 387 -15.32 -26.05 8.89
C ARG A 387 -15.31 -27.51 9.32
N ARG A 388 -14.25 -28.25 8.98
CA ARG A 388 -14.09 -29.67 9.39
C ARG A 388 -13.47 -29.81 10.77
N GLY A 389 -12.87 -28.78 11.31
CA GLY A 389 -12.23 -28.79 12.63
C GLY A 389 -13.03 -28.09 13.73
N SER A 390 -14.17 -27.49 13.39
CA SER A 390 -15.21 -26.96 14.28
C SER A 390 -16.37 -27.96 14.38
#